data_791dc266335fb44dadaed6f8e368d697
#
_entry.id   791dc266335fb44dadaed6f8e368d697
#
_cell.length_a   1.000
_cell.length_b   1.000
_cell.length_c   1.000
_cell.angle_alpha   90.00
_cell.angle_beta   90.00
_cell.angle_gamma   90.00
#
_symmetry.space_group_name_H-M   'P 1'
#
loop_
_entity.id
_entity.type
_entity.pdbx_description
1 polymer ?
#
loop_
_entity_poly.entity_id
_entity_poly.type
_entity_poly.pdbx_seq_one_letter_code
_entity_poly.pdbx_strand_id
1 'polypeptide(L)'
;EPILIAFSTASSEAAYPKMLEQLDRFGVPRRIYSFVLPLGYSFNLDGSMMYATFATIFIAQAYGIDLPITTQITILLVLMVTSKGIAAVPRASLVVVAATLGQFDLPVEGIAFILAVDHFMDMGRTATNVLGNAIATSVITKWEGMLEVEEPEDVPHPKAPAHTSADGRRGLELASDMVEDPRKG
;
A
#
# COMPACT_ATOMS: atom_id res chain seq x y z
N GLU A 1 13.25 -3.29 2.59
CA GLU A 1 14.06 -4.40 2.05
C GLU A 1 13.33 -5.16 0.94
N PRO A 2 12.06 -5.61 1.07
CA PRO A 2 11.35 -6.32 0.01
C PRO A 2 11.27 -5.55 -1.31
N ILE A 3 11.09 -4.23 -1.25
CA ILE A 3 11.02 -3.35 -2.44
C ILE A 3 12.35 -3.39 -3.23
N LEU A 4 13.48 -3.39 -2.53
CA LEU A 4 14.80 -3.47 -3.19
C LEU A 4 15.02 -4.82 -3.86
N ILE A 5 14.56 -5.91 -3.23
CA ILE A 5 14.62 -7.25 -3.82
C ILE A 5 13.74 -7.29 -5.06
N ALA A 6 12.50 -6.81 -4.98
CA ALA A 6 11.58 -6.76 -6.10
C ALA A 6 12.14 -5.93 -7.27
N PHE A 7 12.73 -4.78 -6.96
CA PHE A 7 13.36 -3.91 -7.95
C PHE A 7 14.55 -4.59 -8.62
N SER A 8 15.49 -5.13 -7.83
CA SER A 8 16.74 -5.71 -8.38
C SER A 8 16.52 -7.00 -9.17
N THR A 9 15.50 -7.78 -8.82
CA THR A 9 15.19 -9.06 -9.48
C THR A 9 14.08 -8.96 -10.53
N ALA A 10 13.38 -7.83 -10.60
CA ALA A 10 12.14 -7.67 -11.36
C ALA A 10 11.13 -8.82 -11.08
N SER A 11 11.16 -9.37 -9.85
CA SER A 11 10.31 -10.47 -9.41
C SER A 11 9.67 -10.18 -8.06
N SER A 12 8.35 -10.08 -8.05
CA SER A 12 7.59 -9.95 -6.81
C SER A 12 7.60 -11.24 -5.98
N GLU A 13 7.75 -12.38 -6.64
CA GLU A 13 7.87 -13.69 -5.98
C GLU A 13 9.17 -13.82 -5.18
N ALA A 14 10.27 -13.29 -5.72
CA ALA A 14 11.54 -13.26 -5.00
C ALA A 14 11.48 -12.39 -3.73
N ALA A 15 10.65 -11.35 -3.74
CA ALA A 15 10.44 -10.47 -2.59
C ALA A 15 9.44 -11.03 -1.57
N TYR A 16 8.63 -12.04 -1.95
CA TYR A 16 7.53 -12.55 -1.15
C TYR A 16 7.92 -13.02 0.25
N PRO A 17 8.95 -13.87 0.44
CA PRO A 17 9.36 -14.30 1.78
C PRO A 17 9.74 -13.13 2.69
N LYS A 18 10.44 -12.14 2.12
CA LYS A 18 10.86 -10.96 2.88
C LYS A 18 9.72 -10.01 3.19
N MET A 19 8.71 -9.99 2.33
CA MET A 19 7.46 -9.27 2.58
C MET A 19 6.73 -9.84 3.80
N LEU A 20 6.64 -11.18 3.90
CA LEU A 20 6.03 -11.85 5.05
C LEU A 20 6.73 -11.45 6.36
N GLU A 21 8.07 -11.52 6.40
CA GLU A 21 8.84 -11.12 7.59
C GLU A 21 8.59 -9.65 7.99
N GLN A 22 8.49 -8.75 7.02
CA GLN A 22 8.26 -7.34 7.31
C GLN A 22 6.83 -7.06 7.78
N LEU A 23 5.84 -7.78 7.27
CA LEU A 23 4.46 -7.67 7.73
C LEU A 23 4.29 -8.24 9.14
N ASP A 24 4.96 -9.36 9.46
CA ASP A 24 5.00 -9.90 10.83
C ASP A 24 5.59 -8.87 11.81
N ARG A 25 6.73 -8.25 11.46
CA ARG A 25 7.36 -7.20 12.27
C ARG A 25 6.51 -5.93 12.40
N PHE A 26 5.67 -5.67 11.42
CA PHE A 26 4.75 -4.52 11.43
C PHE A 26 3.48 -4.78 12.24
N GLY A 27 3.33 -6.01 12.79
CA GLY A 27 2.16 -6.39 13.60
C GLY A 27 0.95 -6.81 12.77
N VAL A 28 1.15 -7.28 11.55
CA VAL A 28 0.09 -7.83 10.71
C VAL A 28 -0.09 -9.32 11.03
N PRO A 29 -1.27 -9.77 11.52
CA PRO A 29 -1.49 -11.18 11.84
C PRO A 29 -1.37 -12.09 10.63
N ARG A 30 -0.73 -13.25 10.83
CA ARG A 30 -0.50 -14.25 9.78
C ARG A 30 -1.77 -14.63 9.01
N ARG A 31 -2.91 -14.73 9.69
CA ARG A 31 -4.20 -15.04 9.05
C ARG A 31 -4.63 -14.01 7.99
N ILE A 32 -4.25 -12.72 8.18
CA ILE A 32 -4.59 -11.66 7.23
C ILE A 32 -3.68 -11.73 6.02
N TYR A 33 -2.36 -11.69 6.21
CA TYR A 33 -1.45 -11.65 5.08
C TYR A 33 -1.44 -12.96 4.27
N SER A 34 -1.69 -14.11 4.89
CA SER A 34 -1.81 -15.40 4.18
C SER A 34 -2.95 -15.43 3.17
N PHE A 35 -3.98 -14.61 3.38
CA PHE A 35 -5.12 -14.50 2.47
C PHE A 35 -4.98 -13.30 1.53
N VAL A 36 -4.64 -12.14 2.07
CA VAL A 36 -4.64 -10.87 1.32
C VAL A 36 -3.50 -10.82 0.30
N LEU A 37 -2.29 -11.28 0.65
CA LEU A 37 -1.15 -11.21 -0.27
C LEU A 37 -1.34 -12.05 -1.54
N PRO A 38 -1.73 -13.34 -1.49
CA PRO A 38 -1.97 -14.12 -2.71
C PRO A 38 -3.04 -13.49 -3.61
N LEU A 39 -4.10 -12.92 -3.03
CA LEU A 39 -5.10 -12.15 -3.77
C LEU A 39 -4.49 -10.89 -4.38
N GLY A 40 -3.71 -10.14 -3.60
CA GLY A 40 -3.04 -8.95 -4.06
C GLY A 40 -2.10 -9.21 -5.23
N TYR A 41 -1.32 -10.28 -5.18
CA TYR A 41 -0.42 -10.69 -6.27
C TYR A 41 -1.16 -11.02 -7.57
N SER A 42 -2.44 -11.38 -7.49
CA SER A 42 -3.28 -11.64 -8.67
C SER A 42 -4.11 -10.42 -9.10
N PHE A 43 -4.54 -9.58 -8.16
CA PHE A 43 -5.55 -8.54 -8.41
C PHE A 43 -5.08 -7.11 -8.19
N ASN A 44 -4.05 -6.89 -7.37
CA ASN A 44 -3.53 -5.56 -7.04
C ASN A 44 -2.17 -5.33 -7.71
N LEU A 45 -2.21 -5.17 -9.03
CA LEU A 45 -1.04 -4.97 -9.89
C LEU A 45 -0.98 -3.52 -10.38
N ASP A 46 -0.93 -2.57 -9.45
CA ASP A 46 -1.01 -1.14 -9.72
C ASP A 46 0.10 -0.65 -10.67
N GLY A 47 1.34 -1.07 -10.42
CA GLY A 47 2.47 -0.72 -11.28
C GLY A 47 2.33 -1.30 -12.68
N SER A 48 1.78 -2.51 -12.83
CA SER A 48 1.53 -3.11 -14.15
C SER A 48 0.45 -2.38 -14.93
N MET A 49 -0.61 -1.94 -14.25
CA MET A 49 -1.67 -1.18 -14.86
C MET A 49 -1.18 0.21 -15.31
N MET A 50 -0.44 0.92 -14.45
CA MET A 50 0.19 2.19 -14.81
C MET A 50 1.09 2.04 -16.02
N TYR A 51 1.99 1.07 -16.00
CA TYR A 51 2.88 0.80 -17.12
C TYR A 51 2.13 0.55 -18.42
N ALA A 52 1.14 -0.34 -18.41
CA ALA A 52 0.39 -0.68 -19.62
C ALA A 52 -0.39 0.52 -20.19
N THR A 53 -0.97 1.35 -19.32
CA THR A 53 -1.68 2.57 -19.73
C THR A 53 -0.71 3.57 -20.37
N PHE A 54 0.40 3.88 -19.70
CA PHE A 54 1.41 4.80 -20.24
C PHE A 54 2.02 4.29 -21.53
N ALA A 55 2.36 3.00 -21.61
CA ALA A 55 2.92 2.39 -22.81
C ALA A 55 1.97 2.50 -24.01
N THR A 56 0.69 2.22 -23.81
CA THR A 56 -0.33 2.31 -24.87
C THR A 56 -0.49 3.74 -25.37
N ILE A 57 -0.61 4.72 -24.44
CA ILE A 57 -0.73 6.14 -24.81
C ILE A 57 0.55 6.65 -25.47
N PHE A 58 1.71 6.27 -24.95
CA PHE A 58 3.01 6.66 -25.54
C PHE A 58 3.15 6.16 -26.97
N ILE A 59 2.78 4.90 -27.23
CA ILE A 59 2.83 4.35 -28.61
C ILE A 59 1.89 5.11 -29.53
N ALA A 60 0.65 5.39 -29.11
CA ALA A 60 -0.27 6.18 -29.91
C ALA A 60 0.31 7.57 -30.26
N GLN A 61 0.88 8.27 -29.27
CA GLN A 61 1.51 9.57 -29.47
C GLN A 61 2.76 9.48 -30.39
N ALA A 62 3.57 8.42 -30.25
CA ALA A 62 4.75 8.21 -31.09
C ALA A 62 4.39 8.04 -32.58
N TYR A 63 3.21 7.50 -32.86
CA TYR A 63 2.67 7.38 -34.23
C TYR A 63 1.81 8.59 -34.64
N GLY A 64 1.76 9.64 -33.82
CA GLY A 64 0.97 10.85 -34.13
C GLY A 64 -0.55 10.63 -34.09
N ILE A 65 -1.00 9.60 -33.36
CA ILE A 65 -2.42 9.28 -33.19
C ILE A 65 -2.95 10.03 -31.96
N ASP A 66 -3.81 11.01 -32.19
CA ASP A 66 -4.47 11.76 -31.13
C ASP A 66 -5.62 10.93 -30.54
N LEU A 67 -5.48 10.51 -29.29
CA LEU A 67 -6.52 9.80 -28.57
C LEU A 67 -7.39 10.79 -27.80
N PRO A 68 -8.71 10.88 -28.10
CA PRO A 68 -9.66 11.64 -27.29
C PRO A 68 -9.64 11.16 -25.83
N ILE A 69 -9.91 12.05 -24.89
CA ILE A 69 -9.88 11.72 -23.46
C ILE A 69 -10.83 10.56 -23.11
N THR A 70 -11.96 10.47 -23.82
CA THR A 70 -12.91 9.35 -23.68
C THR A 70 -12.30 8.00 -24.05
N THR A 71 -11.51 7.96 -25.12
CA THR A 71 -10.78 6.75 -25.53
C THR A 71 -9.69 6.40 -24.54
N GLN A 72 -8.96 7.38 -24.01
CA GLN A 72 -7.94 7.15 -22.97
C GLN A 72 -8.57 6.57 -21.71
N ILE A 73 -9.73 7.08 -21.27
CA ILE A 73 -10.46 6.52 -20.12
C ILE A 73 -10.95 5.11 -20.44
N THR A 74 -11.41 4.84 -21.66
CA THR A 74 -11.84 3.49 -22.06
C THR A 74 -10.67 2.52 -22.04
N ILE A 75 -9.51 2.91 -22.55
CA ILE A 75 -8.26 2.11 -22.48
C ILE A 75 -7.91 1.80 -21.02
N LEU A 76 -7.98 2.80 -20.13
CA LEU A 76 -7.72 2.61 -18.72
C LEU A 76 -8.68 1.58 -18.09
N LEU A 77 -9.97 1.69 -18.36
CA LEU A 77 -10.98 0.77 -17.83
C LEU A 77 -10.79 -0.66 -18.35
N VAL A 78 -10.49 -0.81 -19.65
CA VAL A 78 -10.18 -2.11 -20.24
C VAL A 78 -8.94 -2.72 -19.59
N LEU A 79 -7.89 -1.93 -19.42
CA LEU A 79 -6.66 -2.36 -18.75
C LEU A 79 -6.89 -2.73 -17.27
N MET A 80 -7.77 -2.03 -16.57
CA MET A 80 -8.16 -2.38 -15.20
C MET A 80 -8.75 -3.79 -15.11
N VAL A 81 -9.50 -4.21 -16.10
CA VAL A 81 -10.11 -5.55 -16.15
C VAL A 81 -9.11 -6.58 -16.65
N THR A 82 -8.47 -6.32 -17.79
CA THR A 82 -7.56 -7.27 -18.45
C THR A 82 -6.28 -7.53 -17.66
N SER A 83 -5.80 -6.53 -16.89
CA SER A 83 -4.62 -6.69 -16.03
C SER A 83 -4.81 -7.70 -14.90
N LYS A 84 -6.04 -8.04 -14.53
CA LYS A 84 -6.34 -8.99 -13.44
C LYS A 84 -5.96 -10.44 -13.77
N GLY A 85 -5.71 -10.76 -15.02
CA GLY A 85 -5.27 -12.09 -15.46
C GLY A 85 -3.78 -12.19 -15.77
N ILE A 86 -3.00 -11.13 -15.53
CA ILE A 86 -1.57 -11.16 -15.77
C ILE A 86 -0.93 -12.03 -14.70
N ALA A 87 -0.43 -13.21 -15.11
CA ALA A 87 0.40 -14.01 -14.23
C ALA A 87 1.69 -13.25 -13.89
N ALA A 88 2.31 -13.55 -12.74
CA ALA A 88 3.60 -12.98 -12.31
C ALA A 88 4.78 -13.46 -13.19
N VAL A 89 4.57 -13.52 -14.50
CA VAL A 89 5.54 -13.94 -15.49
C VAL A 89 6.30 -12.70 -15.97
N PRO A 90 7.62 -12.75 -16.05
CA PRO A 90 8.41 -11.65 -16.61
C PRO A 90 7.87 -11.21 -17.98
N ARG A 91 7.74 -9.89 -18.17
CA ARG A 91 7.25 -9.27 -19.42
C ARG A 91 5.80 -9.58 -19.81
N ALA A 92 4.99 -10.20 -18.94
CA ALA A 92 3.58 -10.45 -19.23
C ALA A 92 2.80 -9.16 -19.56
N SER A 93 3.24 -8.02 -19.05
CA SER A 93 2.63 -6.71 -19.37
C SER A 93 2.76 -6.32 -20.83
N LEU A 94 3.84 -6.74 -21.53
CA LEU A 94 3.98 -6.48 -22.98
C LEU A 94 2.89 -7.19 -23.78
N VAL A 95 2.48 -8.39 -23.36
CA VAL A 95 1.39 -9.13 -24.00
C VAL A 95 0.07 -8.37 -23.82
N VAL A 96 -0.16 -7.81 -22.64
CA VAL A 96 -1.37 -7.01 -22.38
C VAL A 96 -1.36 -5.71 -23.16
N VAL A 97 -0.20 -5.04 -23.24
CA VAL A 97 -0.05 -3.84 -24.10
C VAL A 97 -0.33 -4.20 -25.56
N ALA A 98 0.24 -5.30 -26.09
CA ALA A 98 0.01 -5.76 -27.45
C ALA A 98 -1.47 -6.03 -27.73
N ALA A 99 -2.14 -6.75 -26.82
CA ALA A 99 -3.57 -7.04 -26.93
C ALA A 99 -4.41 -5.75 -26.92
N THR A 100 -4.06 -4.80 -26.05
CA THR A 100 -4.75 -3.51 -25.95
C THR A 100 -4.54 -2.68 -27.21
N LEU A 101 -3.31 -2.61 -27.74
CA LEU A 101 -3.04 -1.92 -29.00
C LEU A 101 -3.89 -2.49 -30.13
N GLY A 102 -3.95 -3.82 -30.27
CA GLY A 102 -4.77 -4.48 -31.28
C GLY A 102 -6.28 -4.25 -31.09
N GLN A 103 -6.77 -4.12 -29.87
CA GLN A 103 -8.18 -3.86 -29.58
C GLN A 103 -8.62 -2.44 -29.96
N PHE A 104 -7.70 -1.48 -29.92
CA PHE A 104 -7.96 -0.08 -30.24
C PHE A 104 -7.42 0.34 -31.63
N ASP A 105 -7.11 -0.65 -32.49
CA ASP A 105 -6.55 -0.43 -33.84
C ASP A 105 -5.28 0.43 -33.83
N LEU A 106 -4.47 0.33 -32.78
CA LEU A 106 -3.19 1.01 -32.65
C LEU A 106 -2.06 0.12 -33.17
N PRO A 107 -0.96 0.71 -33.69
CA PRO A 107 0.12 -0.05 -34.29
C PRO A 107 0.88 -0.88 -33.24
N VAL A 108 0.75 -2.20 -33.33
CA VAL A 108 1.38 -3.16 -32.41
C VAL A 108 2.91 -3.13 -32.54
N GLU A 109 3.42 -2.76 -33.71
CA GLU A 109 4.85 -2.59 -33.99
C GLU A 109 5.52 -1.55 -33.07
N GLY A 110 4.72 -0.63 -32.53
CA GLY A 110 5.16 0.38 -31.56
C GLY A 110 5.71 -0.21 -30.26
N ILE A 111 5.44 -1.48 -29.96
CA ILE A 111 6.07 -2.18 -28.83
C ILE A 111 7.60 -2.15 -28.94
N ALA A 112 8.15 -2.12 -30.16
CA ALA A 112 9.59 -2.03 -30.37
C ALA A 112 10.23 -0.81 -29.67
N PHE A 113 9.50 0.32 -29.56
CA PHE A 113 10.00 1.51 -28.87
C PHE A 113 10.18 1.31 -27.36
N ILE A 114 9.31 0.52 -26.75
CA ILE A 114 9.36 0.29 -25.30
C ILE A 114 10.26 -0.89 -24.92
N LEU A 115 10.52 -1.82 -25.84
CA LEU A 115 11.39 -2.99 -25.57
C LEU A 115 12.78 -2.62 -25.06
N ALA A 116 13.33 -1.50 -25.53
CA ALA A 116 14.67 -1.05 -25.14
C ALA A 116 14.74 -0.66 -23.64
N VAL A 117 13.65 -0.15 -23.09
CA VAL A 117 13.57 0.33 -21.70
C VAL A 117 12.72 -0.57 -20.81
N ASP A 118 12.06 -1.58 -21.39
CA ASP A 118 11.10 -2.46 -20.72
C ASP A 118 11.67 -3.10 -19.45
N HIS A 119 12.93 -3.53 -19.47
CA HIS A 119 13.56 -4.16 -18.32
C HIS A 119 13.62 -3.22 -17.11
N PHE A 120 14.00 -1.97 -17.29
CA PHE A 120 14.01 -0.97 -16.21
C PHE A 120 12.61 -0.63 -15.73
N MET A 121 11.68 -0.54 -16.66
CA MET A 121 10.28 -0.31 -16.35
C MET A 121 9.69 -1.49 -15.58
N ASP A 122 10.09 -2.72 -15.90
CA ASP A 122 9.68 -3.94 -15.18
C ASP A 122 10.18 -3.95 -13.73
N MET A 123 11.42 -3.53 -13.49
CA MET A 123 11.97 -3.38 -12.13
C MET A 123 11.13 -2.40 -11.30
N GLY A 124 10.87 -1.20 -11.85
CA GLY A 124 10.06 -0.17 -11.18
C GLY A 124 8.61 -0.60 -10.94
N ARG A 125 7.99 -1.19 -11.93
CA ARG A 125 6.63 -1.74 -11.89
C ARG A 125 6.50 -2.80 -10.79
N THR A 126 7.45 -3.73 -10.73
CA THR A 126 7.46 -4.82 -9.74
C THR A 126 7.60 -4.28 -8.32
N ALA A 127 8.51 -3.31 -8.11
CA ALA A 127 8.66 -2.65 -6.83
C ALA A 127 7.36 -1.93 -6.38
N THR A 128 6.68 -1.26 -7.33
CA THR A 128 5.39 -0.61 -7.07
C THR A 128 4.31 -1.61 -6.69
N ASN A 129 4.22 -2.75 -7.39
CA ASN A 129 3.26 -3.81 -7.05
C ASN A 129 3.49 -4.36 -5.64
N VAL A 130 4.75 -4.60 -5.26
CA VAL A 130 5.11 -5.09 -3.93
C VAL A 130 4.74 -4.07 -2.86
N LEU A 131 5.00 -2.78 -3.08
CA LEU A 131 4.63 -1.71 -2.17
C LEU A 131 3.09 -1.60 -2.02
N GLY A 132 2.37 -1.59 -3.14
CA GLY A 132 0.89 -1.53 -3.14
C GLY A 132 0.27 -2.69 -2.35
N ASN A 133 0.79 -3.91 -2.52
CA ASN A 133 0.33 -5.08 -1.78
C ASN A 133 0.64 -4.99 -0.27
N ALA A 134 1.79 -4.45 0.12
CA ALA A 134 2.12 -4.22 1.53
C ALA A 134 1.16 -3.21 2.16
N ILE A 135 0.90 -2.10 1.48
CA ILE A 135 -0.04 -1.06 1.95
C ILE A 135 -1.45 -1.61 2.06
N ALA A 136 -1.95 -2.29 1.01
CA ALA A 136 -3.29 -2.88 1.02
C ALA A 136 -3.48 -3.86 2.18
N THR A 137 -2.49 -4.72 2.43
CA THR A 137 -2.53 -5.68 3.53
C THR A 137 -2.57 -4.98 4.89
N SER A 138 -1.75 -3.94 5.07
CA SER A 138 -1.71 -3.15 6.32
C SER A 138 -3.03 -2.39 6.55
N VAL A 139 -3.60 -1.80 5.50
CA VAL A 139 -4.89 -1.09 5.56
C VAL A 139 -6.03 -2.03 5.95
N ILE A 140 -6.10 -3.21 5.32
CA ILE A 140 -7.11 -4.23 5.64
C ILE A 140 -6.97 -4.68 7.09
N THR A 141 -5.73 -4.93 7.56
CA THR A 141 -5.48 -5.30 8.95
C THR A 141 -5.96 -4.23 9.93
N LYS A 142 -5.74 -2.95 9.59
CA LYS A 142 -6.20 -1.84 10.40
C LYS A 142 -7.73 -1.73 10.41
N TRP A 143 -8.41 -1.95 9.27
CA TRP A 143 -9.88 -1.94 9.20
C TRP A 143 -10.52 -3.07 10.00
N GLU A 144 -9.88 -4.24 10.02
CA GLU A 144 -10.30 -5.37 10.86
C GLU A 144 -9.98 -5.17 12.35
N GLY A 145 -9.32 -4.07 12.72
CA GLY A 145 -8.94 -3.78 14.10
C GLY A 145 -7.91 -4.76 14.68
N MET A 146 -7.12 -5.41 13.80
CA MET A 146 -6.17 -6.46 14.18
C MET A 146 -4.70 -6.06 14.00
N LEU A 147 -4.42 -4.79 13.74
CA LEU A 147 -3.06 -4.31 13.62
C LEU A 147 -2.46 -4.12 15.03
N GLU A 148 -1.58 -5.00 15.41
CA GLU A 148 -0.79 -4.92 16.64
C GLU A 148 0.47 -4.09 16.36
N VAL A 149 0.35 -2.76 16.41
CA VAL A 149 1.53 -1.89 16.35
C VAL A 149 2.21 -1.98 17.71
N GLU A 150 3.34 -2.68 17.81
CA GLU A 150 4.25 -2.51 18.94
C GLU A 150 4.69 -1.04 18.93
N GLU A 151 4.23 -0.27 19.92
CA GLU A 151 4.82 1.05 20.15
C GLU A 151 6.32 0.84 20.42
N PRO A 152 7.21 1.58 19.76
CA PRO A 152 8.62 1.47 20.04
C PRO A 152 8.85 1.73 21.54
N GLU A 153 9.46 0.76 22.21
CA GLU A 153 9.67 0.70 23.65
C GLU A 153 10.47 1.89 24.23
N ASP A 154 10.95 2.78 23.38
CA ASP A 154 11.87 3.88 23.68
C ASP A 154 11.31 5.31 23.53
N VAL A 155 10.00 5.50 23.47
CA VAL A 155 9.46 6.85 23.64
C VAL A 155 9.16 7.04 25.13
N PRO A 156 9.99 7.81 25.89
CA PRO A 156 9.65 8.15 27.26
C PRO A 156 8.34 8.91 27.25
N HIS A 157 7.25 8.26 27.62
CA HIS A 157 6.00 8.95 27.84
C HIS A 157 6.25 10.04 28.89
N PRO A 158 5.92 11.31 28.64
CA PRO A 158 5.97 12.33 29.67
C PRO A 158 5.12 11.80 30.83
N LYS A 159 5.77 11.53 31.97
CA LYS A 159 5.05 11.12 33.17
C LYS A 159 3.93 12.14 33.37
N ALA A 160 2.70 11.67 33.28
CA ALA A 160 1.55 12.50 33.61
C ALA A 160 1.84 13.18 34.94
N PRO A 161 1.63 14.50 35.08
CA PRO A 161 1.88 15.18 36.33
C PRO A 161 1.12 14.40 37.42
N ALA A 162 1.86 13.97 38.42
CA ALA A 162 1.27 13.27 39.54
C ALA A 162 0.18 14.19 40.10
N HIS A 163 -1.07 13.84 39.82
CA HIS A 163 -2.18 14.44 40.53
C HIS A 163 -1.98 14.05 41.98
N THR A 164 -1.41 14.95 42.76
CA THR A 164 -1.35 14.85 44.20
C THR A 164 -2.77 14.90 44.72
N SER A 165 -3.37 13.68 44.83
CA SER A 165 -4.66 13.50 45.51
C SER A 165 -4.56 13.71 47.03
N ALA A 166 -3.54 14.45 47.48
CA ALA A 166 -3.28 14.73 48.88
C ALA A 166 -3.94 16.02 49.37
N ASP A 167 -4.43 16.87 48.45
CA ASP A 167 -4.96 18.20 48.86
C ASP A 167 -6.49 18.21 49.11
N GLY A 168 -7.21 17.22 48.61
CA GLY A 168 -8.66 17.13 48.81
C GLY A 168 -9.07 16.68 50.22
N ARG A 169 -8.24 15.96 50.95
CA ARG A 169 -8.56 15.48 52.31
C ARG A 169 -8.20 16.48 53.39
N ARG A 170 -7.18 17.28 53.19
CA ARG A 170 -6.84 18.35 54.16
C ARG A 170 -7.85 19.50 54.17
N GLY A 171 -8.49 19.80 53.06
CA GLY A 171 -9.54 20.80 52.98
C GLY A 171 -10.82 20.41 53.69
N LEU A 172 -11.13 19.13 53.77
CA LEU A 172 -12.32 18.59 54.45
C LEU A 172 -12.09 18.48 55.97
N GLU A 173 -10.90 18.17 56.45
CA GLU A 173 -10.59 18.14 57.88
C GLU A 173 -10.54 19.57 58.49
N LEU A 174 -10.01 20.55 57.78
CA LEU A 174 -10.01 21.96 58.21
C LEU A 174 -11.42 22.57 58.23
N ALA A 175 -12.32 22.10 57.40
CA ALA A 175 -13.72 22.57 57.38
C ALA A 175 -14.56 21.91 58.47
N SER A 176 -14.20 20.72 58.95
CA SER A 176 -14.91 20.05 60.06
C SER A 176 -14.54 20.64 61.41
N ASP A 177 -13.30 21.15 61.59
CA ASP A 177 -12.84 21.77 62.82
C ASP A 177 -13.34 23.23 63.03
N MET A 178 -13.88 23.84 61.96
CA MET A 178 -14.49 25.20 62.05
C MET A 178 -16.00 25.18 62.38
N VAL A 179 -16.62 24.04 62.50
CA VAL A 179 -18.03 23.90 62.91
C VAL A 179 -18.11 23.30 64.30
N GLU A 180 -17.33 23.85 65.23
CA GLU A 180 -17.50 23.54 66.63
C GLU A 180 -18.46 24.56 67.32
N ASP A 181 -19.46 24.02 67.95
CA ASP A 181 -20.69 24.47 68.59
C ASP A 181 -20.57 25.78 69.39
N PRO A 182 -21.35 26.84 69.09
CA PRO A 182 -21.34 28.08 69.87
C PRO A 182 -22.16 27.98 71.19
N ARG A 183 -22.35 26.82 71.78
CA ARG A 183 -23.15 26.62 73.01
C ARG A 183 -22.36 26.07 74.19
N LYS A 184 -21.06 26.33 74.27
CA LYS A 184 -20.31 26.09 75.51
C LYS A 184 -19.44 27.28 75.84
N GLY A 185 -20.04 28.19 76.67
CA GLY A 185 -19.41 29.31 77.29
C GLY A 185 -20.40 30.26 77.86
#